data_ec8b129b70a237f1d97c6eb49acc4e27
#
_entry.id   ec8b129b70a237f1d97c6eb49acc4e27
#
_cell.length_a   1.000
_cell.length_b   1.000
_cell.length_c   1.000
_cell.angle_alpha   90.00
_cell.angle_beta   90.00
_cell.angle_gamma   90.00
#
_symmetry.space_group_name_H-M   'P 1'
#
loop_
_entity.id
_entity.type
_entity.pdbx_description
1 polymer ?
#
loop_
_entity_poly.entity_id
_entity_poly.type
_entity_poly.pdbx_seq_one_letter_code
_entity_poly.pdbx_strand_id
1 'polypeptide(L)'
;MQTMGFHLMESPDILAPEKRSYEEEDYPERDGVKIYPYTVDKAFEYTVKLLYFGELETMNAAIRSLWDSFFDPTTNGDVKKALPVTIYNLYKGVKIVGYPTKMPGSETIVQVMEGAFIFELTLYVAEPNKCDFNYHIT
;
A
#
# COMPACT_ATOMS: atom_id res chain seq x y z
N MET A 1 10.68 -2.23 8.95
CA MET A 1 11.30 -2.24 7.63
C MET A 1 12.77 -1.87 7.63
N GLN A 2 13.15 -0.84 8.36
CA GLN A 2 14.56 -0.44 8.46
C GLN A 2 15.45 -1.53 9.00
N THR A 3 14.93 -2.38 9.92
CA THR A 3 15.69 -3.48 10.52
C THR A 3 16.11 -4.55 9.50
N MET A 4 15.50 -4.59 8.33
CA MET A 4 15.82 -5.52 7.25
C MET A 4 16.67 -4.87 6.14
N GLY A 5 17.13 -3.64 6.35
CA GLY A 5 17.90 -2.92 5.34
C GLY A 5 17.05 -2.20 4.29
N PHE A 6 15.74 -2.13 4.48
CA PHE A 6 14.84 -1.43 3.58
C PHE A 6 14.51 -0.04 4.10
N HIS A 7 14.48 0.92 3.19
CA HIS A 7 14.14 2.30 3.50
C HIS A 7 13.01 2.77 2.61
N LEU A 8 12.02 3.43 3.19
CA LEU A 8 10.95 4.03 2.43
C LEU A 8 11.50 5.21 1.64
N MET A 9 11.44 5.14 0.33
CA MET A 9 12.02 6.16 -0.54
C MET A 9 10.96 7.12 -1.08
N GLU A 10 9.84 6.56 -1.54
CA GLU A 10 8.79 7.33 -2.18
C GLU A 10 7.44 6.69 -1.90
N SER A 11 6.42 7.51 -1.66
CA SER A 11 5.06 7.07 -1.48
C SER A 11 4.09 8.03 -2.18
N PRO A 12 2.90 7.57 -2.56
CA PRO A 12 1.91 8.45 -3.20
C PRO A 12 1.46 9.59 -2.31
N ASP A 13 1.12 10.72 -2.93
CA ASP A 13 0.54 11.87 -2.25
C ASP A 13 -0.97 11.69 -2.15
N ILE A 14 -1.41 10.91 -1.17
CA ILE A 14 -2.83 10.69 -0.93
C ILE A 14 -3.23 11.46 0.32
N LEU A 15 -4.09 12.46 0.14
CA LEU A 15 -4.59 13.28 1.24
C LEU A 15 -5.86 12.69 1.84
N ALA A 16 -6.63 11.99 1.03
CA ALA A 16 -7.86 11.31 1.45
C ALA A 16 -8.21 10.25 0.42
N PRO A 17 -8.90 9.17 0.83
CA PRO A 17 -9.37 8.17 -0.13
C PRO A 17 -10.51 8.73 -0.99
N GLU A 18 -10.67 8.17 -2.18
CA GLU A 18 -11.81 8.48 -3.03
C GLU A 18 -13.09 7.94 -2.42
N LYS A 19 -14.19 8.61 -2.70
CA LYS A 19 -15.51 8.15 -2.31
C LYS A 19 -16.10 7.24 -3.37
N ARG A 20 -16.94 6.32 -2.95
CA ARG A 20 -17.74 5.54 -3.89
C ARG A 20 -18.71 6.44 -4.61
N SER A 21 -19.12 6.04 -5.82
CA SER A 21 -20.10 6.79 -6.59
C SER A 21 -21.41 6.92 -5.83
N TYR A 22 -22.03 8.09 -5.97
CA TYR A 22 -23.34 8.33 -5.37
C TYR A 22 -24.41 7.58 -6.16
N GLU A 23 -25.45 7.10 -5.46
CA GLU A 23 -26.64 6.58 -6.12
C GLU A 23 -27.40 7.73 -6.77
N GLU A 24 -27.87 7.51 -8.00
CA GLU A 24 -28.53 8.53 -8.80
C GLU A 24 -29.91 8.05 -9.25
N GLU A 25 -30.87 8.99 -9.32
CA GLU A 25 -32.13 8.79 -9.98
C GLU A 25 -32.23 9.81 -11.12
N ASP A 26 -32.51 9.33 -12.33
CA ASP A 26 -32.68 10.17 -13.50
C ASP A 26 -34.16 10.33 -13.81
N TYR A 27 -34.61 11.58 -13.80
CA TYR A 27 -35.97 11.93 -14.13
C TYR A 27 -35.98 12.64 -15.49
N PRO A 28 -36.58 12.04 -16.54
CA PRO A 28 -36.51 12.59 -17.90
C PRO A 28 -37.03 14.01 -18.06
N GLU A 29 -37.90 14.46 -17.15
CA GLU A 29 -38.53 15.77 -17.20
C GLU A 29 -37.79 16.84 -16.40
N ARG A 30 -36.63 16.52 -15.83
CA ARG A 30 -35.84 17.42 -14.99
C ARG A 30 -34.44 17.58 -15.56
N ASP A 31 -33.88 18.78 -15.36
CA ASP A 31 -32.47 19.00 -15.63
C ASP A 31 -31.62 18.29 -14.55
N GLY A 32 -30.60 17.55 -15.01
CA GLY A 32 -29.68 16.85 -14.12
C GLY A 32 -30.27 15.58 -13.53
N VAL A 33 -29.68 15.14 -12.44
CA VAL A 33 -30.08 13.92 -11.72
C VAL A 33 -30.24 14.23 -10.23
N LYS A 34 -31.09 13.43 -9.59
CA LYS A 34 -31.18 13.44 -8.14
C LYS A 34 -30.17 12.46 -7.57
N ILE A 35 -29.35 12.90 -6.64
CA ILE A 35 -28.37 12.02 -5.99
C ILE A 35 -28.77 11.77 -4.53
N TYR A 36 -28.34 10.61 -4.04
CA TYR A 36 -28.36 10.30 -2.62
C TYR A 36 -26.96 10.62 -2.08
N PRO A 37 -26.80 11.69 -1.27
CA PRO A 37 -25.47 12.22 -0.94
C PRO A 37 -24.76 11.45 0.18
N TYR A 38 -25.08 10.18 0.34
CA TYR A 38 -24.45 9.33 1.34
C TYR A 38 -23.49 8.38 0.64
N THR A 39 -22.27 8.35 1.11
CA THR A 39 -21.23 7.51 0.50
C THR A 39 -20.22 7.09 1.56
N VAL A 40 -19.36 6.15 1.17
CA VAL A 40 -18.27 5.66 2.00
C VAL A 40 -16.96 5.74 1.22
N ASP A 41 -15.86 5.65 1.93
CA ASP A 41 -14.56 5.67 1.31
C ASP A 41 -14.34 4.43 0.45
N LYS A 42 -13.73 4.62 -0.70
CA LYS A 42 -13.43 3.55 -1.64
C LYS A 42 -12.09 2.91 -1.31
N ALA A 43 -12.03 1.59 -1.38
CA ALA A 43 -10.77 0.87 -1.27
C ALA A 43 -9.82 1.29 -2.39
N PHE A 44 -8.51 1.24 -2.13
CA PHE A 44 -7.51 1.66 -3.11
C PHE A 44 -6.22 0.87 -2.97
N GLU A 45 -5.39 0.92 -4.00
CA GLU A 45 -4.04 0.38 -3.96
C GLU A 45 -3.05 1.47 -3.57
N TYR A 46 -2.05 1.09 -2.78
CA TYR A 46 -1.01 1.99 -2.31
C TYR A 46 0.33 1.37 -2.64
N THR A 47 1.06 1.98 -3.56
CA THR A 47 2.36 1.51 -4.01
C THR A 47 3.46 2.42 -3.50
N VAL A 48 4.43 1.83 -2.83
CA VAL A 48 5.58 2.57 -2.29
C VAL A 48 6.86 2.08 -2.95
N LYS A 49 7.85 2.95 -3.03
CA LYS A 49 9.19 2.58 -3.47
C LYS A 49 10.08 2.41 -2.25
N LEU A 50 10.74 1.27 -2.20
CA LEU A 50 11.68 0.93 -1.14
C LEU A 50 13.09 0.88 -1.70
N LEU A 51 14.03 1.35 -0.91
CA LEU A 51 15.45 1.30 -1.23
C LEU A 51 16.11 0.24 -0.36
N TYR A 52 16.89 -0.63 -1.00
CA TYR A 52 17.66 -1.67 -0.31
C TYR A 52 19.15 -1.45 -0.55
N PHE A 53 19.93 -1.44 0.50
CA PHE A 53 21.39 -1.39 0.46
C PHE A 53 21.95 -2.79 0.68
N GLY A 54 22.71 -3.30 -0.27
CA GLY A 54 23.31 -4.60 -0.18
C GLY A 54 23.62 -5.18 -1.58
N GLU A 55 24.06 -6.42 -1.60
CA GLU A 55 24.38 -7.10 -2.84
C GLU A 55 23.13 -7.77 -3.43
N LEU A 56 23.18 -8.09 -4.72
CA LEU A 56 22.05 -8.70 -5.44
C LEU A 56 21.60 -10.01 -4.78
N GLU A 57 22.55 -10.83 -4.38
CA GLU A 57 22.23 -12.15 -3.77
C GLU A 57 21.51 -11.99 -2.44
N THR A 58 21.98 -11.07 -1.60
CA THR A 58 21.34 -10.81 -0.32
C THR A 58 20.01 -10.09 -0.49
N MET A 59 19.86 -9.28 -1.54
CA MET A 59 18.61 -8.58 -1.82
C MET A 59 17.48 -9.57 -2.10
N ASN A 60 17.71 -10.58 -2.94
CA ASN A 60 16.67 -11.56 -3.25
C ASN A 60 16.18 -12.30 -2.01
N ALA A 61 17.11 -12.69 -1.14
CA ALA A 61 16.77 -13.36 0.11
C ALA A 61 15.99 -12.39 1.05
N ALA A 62 16.41 -11.14 1.13
CA ALA A 62 15.78 -10.14 1.97
C ALA A 62 14.36 -9.83 1.51
N ILE A 63 14.14 -9.70 0.20
CA ILE A 63 12.81 -9.46 -0.37
C ILE A 63 11.88 -10.64 -0.06
N ARG A 64 12.37 -11.85 -0.22
CA ARG A 64 11.58 -13.04 0.11
C ARG A 64 11.23 -13.10 1.57
N SER A 65 12.18 -12.80 2.46
CA SER A 65 11.92 -12.76 3.89
C SER A 65 10.90 -11.70 4.26
N LEU A 66 10.99 -10.52 3.64
CA LEU A 66 10.02 -9.45 3.86
C LEU A 66 8.62 -9.88 3.43
N TRP A 67 8.52 -10.50 2.25
CA TRP A 67 7.24 -10.97 1.73
C TRP A 67 6.63 -12.03 2.64
N ASP A 68 7.42 -13.02 3.06
CA ASP A 68 6.94 -14.10 3.91
C ASP A 68 6.49 -13.58 5.28
N SER A 69 7.10 -12.50 5.78
CA SER A 69 6.71 -11.89 7.05
C SER A 69 5.32 -11.25 7.03
N PHE A 70 4.77 -10.99 5.84
CA PHE A 70 3.43 -10.42 5.70
C PHE A 70 2.31 -11.45 5.84
N PHE A 71 2.63 -12.72 5.97
CA PHE A 71 1.65 -13.79 6.04
C PHE A 71 1.81 -14.58 7.32
N ASP A 72 0.68 -15.11 7.81
CA ASP A 72 0.66 -15.91 9.03
C ASP A 72 1.33 -17.27 8.78
N PRO A 73 2.41 -17.59 9.48
CA PRO A 73 3.14 -18.87 9.28
C PRO A 73 2.36 -20.09 9.75
N THR A 74 1.31 -19.91 10.56
CA THR A 74 0.51 -21.03 11.06
C THR A 74 -0.57 -21.49 10.10
N THR A 75 -0.76 -20.76 8.98
CA THR A 75 -1.74 -21.13 7.98
C THR A 75 -1.30 -22.38 7.24
N ASN A 76 -2.22 -23.34 7.09
CA ASN A 76 -1.95 -24.62 6.43
C ASN A 76 -2.34 -24.60 4.96
N GLY A 77 -1.59 -25.36 4.14
CA GLY A 77 -1.87 -25.52 2.72
C GLY A 77 -1.48 -24.32 1.88
N ASP A 78 -2.14 -24.18 0.72
CA ASP A 78 -1.84 -23.12 -0.24
C ASP A 78 -2.51 -21.81 0.13
N VAL A 79 -3.50 -21.84 1.02
CA VAL A 79 -4.20 -20.64 1.48
C VAL A 79 -3.39 -20.01 2.60
N LYS A 80 -2.99 -18.76 2.39
CA LYS A 80 -2.23 -17.98 3.36
C LYS A 80 -3.09 -16.85 3.91
N LYS A 81 -3.05 -16.64 5.22
CA LYS A 81 -3.70 -15.50 5.84
C LYS A 81 -2.77 -14.31 5.81
N ALA A 82 -3.15 -13.27 5.08
CA ALA A 82 -2.40 -12.03 5.05
C ALA A 82 -2.55 -11.27 6.36
N LEU A 83 -1.45 -10.71 6.84
CA LEU A 83 -1.43 -9.84 8.00
C LEU A 83 -1.50 -8.39 7.54
N PRO A 84 -2.15 -7.50 8.30
CA PRO A 84 -2.15 -6.09 7.94
C PRO A 84 -0.75 -5.50 8.04
N VAL A 85 -0.36 -4.76 7.02
CA VAL A 85 0.93 -4.08 6.96
C VAL A 85 0.68 -2.58 7.15
N THR A 86 1.40 -1.98 8.08
CA THR A 86 1.27 -0.55 8.37
C THR A 86 2.49 0.19 7.87
N ILE A 87 2.25 1.24 7.08
CA ILE A 87 3.30 2.13 6.61
C ILE A 87 3.09 3.50 7.23
N TYR A 88 4.12 3.99 7.90
CA TYR A 88 4.14 5.33 8.48
C TYR A 88 4.98 6.24 7.60
N ASN A 89 4.40 7.30 7.09
CA ASN A 89 5.15 8.35 6.43
C ASN A 89 5.01 9.61 7.26
N LEU A 90 5.97 9.83 8.14
CA LEU A 90 5.95 10.94 9.10
C LEU A 90 6.11 12.28 8.42
N TYR A 91 6.83 12.30 7.31
CA TYR A 91 7.04 13.53 6.54
C TYR A 91 5.74 14.03 5.91
N LYS A 92 4.93 13.12 5.39
CA LYS A 92 3.63 13.46 4.78
C LYS A 92 2.46 13.41 5.76
N GLY A 93 2.70 12.94 6.99
CA GLY A 93 1.67 12.85 8.00
C GLY A 93 0.60 11.81 7.71
N VAL A 94 0.98 10.66 7.15
CA VAL A 94 0.03 9.59 6.85
C VAL A 94 0.45 8.27 7.47
N LYS A 95 -0.56 7.51 7.87
CA LYS A 95 -0.42 6.14 8.34
C LYS A 95 -1.35 5.28 7.49
N ILE A 96 -0.77 4.38 6.71
CA ILE A 96 -1.53 3.52 5.80
C ILE A 96 -1.52 2.10 6.31
N VAL A 97 -2.69 1.49 6.38
CA VAL A 97 -2.86 0.09 6.78
C VAL A 97 -3.47 -0.66 5.60
N GLY A 98 -2.78 -1.66 5.11
CA GLY A 98 -3.24 -2.44 3.97
C GLY A 98 -2.76 -3.88 4.02
N TYR A 99 -3.15 -4.65 3.02
CA TYR A 99 -2.74 -6.04 2.88
C TYR A 99 -1.80 -6.18 1.68
N PRO A 100 -0.76 -7.02 1.77
CA PRO A 100 0.19 -7.18 0.68
C PRO A 100 -0.48 -7.85 -0.51
N THR A 101 -0.37 -7.25 -1.68
CA THR A 101 -0.94 -7.80 -2.91
C THR A 101 0.11 -8.11 -3.96
N LYS A 102 1.20 -7.35 -3.98
CA LYS A 102 2.18 -7.51 -5.04
C LYS A 102 3.57 -7.14 -4.59
N MET A 103 4.49 -8.08 -4.70
CA MET A 103 5.93 -7.85 -4.62
C MET A 103 6.52 -7.69 -6.02
N PRO A 104 7.63 -6.99 -6.14
CA PRO A 104 8.23 -6.76 -7.44
C PRO A 104 8.75 -8.05 -8.07
N GLY A 105 8.51 -8.19 -9.37
CA GLY A 105 9.26 -9.11 -10.19
C GLY A 105 10.58 -8.47 -10.59
N SER A 106 11.42 -9.23 -11.30
CA SER A 106 12.72 -8.76 -11.76
C SER A 106 12.64 -7.49 -12.61
N GLU A 107 11.49 -7.24 -13.25
CA GLU A 107 11.28 -6.10 -14.13
C GLU A 107 11.13 -4.77 -13.38
N THR A 108 10.69 -4.84 -12.12
CA THR A 108 10.44 -3.62 -11.32
C THR A 108 11.59 -3.27 -10.40
N ILE A 109 12.59 -4.15 -10.30
CA ILE A 109 13.77 -3.93 -9.47
C ILE A 109 14.81 -3.19 -10.31
N VAL A 110 15.23 -2.03 -9.86
CA VAL A 110 16.21 -1.21 -10.57
C VAL A 110 17.44 -0.98 -9.68
N GLN A 111 18.60 -1.32 -10.22
CA GLN A 111 19.85 -1.00 -9.56
C GLN A 111 20.22 0.47 -9.86
N VAL A 112 20.28 1.29 -8.81
CA VAL A 112 20.58 2.72 -8.97
C VAL A 112 22.07 3.02 -8.85
N MET A 113 22.80 2.16 -8.11
CA MET A 113 24.24 2.18 -8.00
C MET A 113 24.70 0.85 -7.45
N GLU A 114 25.99 0.61 -7.42
CA GLU A 114 26.55 -0.61 -6.83
C GLU A 114 26.13 -0.68 -5.35
N GLY A 115 25.48 -1.78 -4.97
CA GLY A 115 25.01 -1.99 -3.61
C GLY A 115 23.72 -1.29 -3.24
N ALA A 116 22.98 -0.73 -4.21
CA ALA A 116 21.71 -0.06 -3.94
C ALA A 116 20.67 -0.39 -5.00
N PHE A 117 19.50 -0.85 -4.55
CA PHE A 117 18.40 -1.27 -5.42
C PHE A 117 17.11 -0.60 -4.98
N ILE A 118 16.28 -0.22 -5.96
CA ILE A 118 14.94 0.32 -5.72
C ILE A 118 13.93 -0.71 -6.23
N PHE A 119 12.87 -0.93 -5.45
CA PHE A 119 11.76 -1.78 -5.86
C PHE A 119 10.45 -1.28 -5.29
N GLU A 120 9.34 -1.75 -5.86
CA GLU A 120 8.01 -1.32 -5.49
C GLU A 120 7.29 -2.39 -4.67
N LEU A 121 6.56 -1.96 -3.66
CA LEU A 121 5.66 -2.80 -2.86
C LEU A 121 4.26 -2.21 -2.95
N THR A 122 3.29 -3.04 -3.33
CA THR A 122 1.89 -2.62 -3.42
C THR A 122 1.07 -3.26 -2.32
N LEU A 123 0.31 -2.43 -1.61
CA LEU A 123 -0.64 -2.84 -0.60
C LEU A 123 -2.06 -2.53 -1.07
N TYR A 124 -3.01 -3.36 -0.71
CA TYR A 124 -4.42 -3.10 -0.94
C TYR A 124 -5.05 -2.58 0.35
N VAL A 125 -5.53 -1.34 0.30
CA VAL A 125 -6.19 -0.70 1.43
C VAL A 125 -7.68 -0.97 1.32
N ALA A 126 -8.11 -2.07 1.92
CA ALA A 126 -9.50 -2.50 1.88
C ALA A 126 -10.39 -1.66 2.79
N GLU A 127 -9.83 -1.18 3.89
CA GLU A 127 -10.57 -0.42 4.91
C GLU A 127 -9.89 0.92 5.14
N PRO A 128 -10.20 1.95 4.30
CA PRO A 128 -9.54 3.25 4.43
C PRO A 128 -9.75 3.94 5.78
N ASN A 129 -10.81 3.57 6.51
CA ASN A 129 -11.09 4.11 7.84
C ASN A 129 -10.04 3.69 8.89
N LYS A 130 -9.25 2.66 8.61
CA LYS A 130 -8.15 2.25 9.48
C LYS A 130 -6.86 3.03 9.23
N CYS A 131 -6.82 3.80 8.15
CA CYS A 131 -5.71 4.69 7.85
C CYS A 131 -5.89 6.02 8.59
N ASP A 132 -4.78 6.74 8.77
CA ASP A 132 -4.80 8.08 9.34
C ASP A 132 -4.07 9.02 8.39
N PHE A 133 -4.82 9.92 7.77
CA PHE A 133 -4.27 10.88 6.81
C PHE A 133 -3.83 12.19 7.48
N ASN A 134 -3.89 12.25 8.80
CA ASN A 134 -3.42 13.38 9.58
C ASN A 134 -2.63 12.86 10.80
N TYR A 135 -1.67 11.98 10.50
CA TYR A 135 -0.90 11.29 11.52
C TYR A 135 0.30 12.11 11.97
N HIS A 136 0.41 12.31 13.27
CA HIS A 136 1.54 13.00 13.90
C HIS A 136 2.08 12.20 15.07
N ILE A 137 3.39 12.19 15.21
CA ILE A 137 4.03 11.70 16.43
C ILE A 137 3.92 12.80 17.49
N THR A 138 3.34 12.44 18.61
CA THR A 138 3.24 13.34 19.78
C THR A 138 4.25 12.96 20.84
#